data_6d3a2880295124b768ce0c2ff721d112
#
_entry.id   6d3a2880295124b768ce0c2ff721d112
#
_cell.length_a   1.000
_cell.length_b   1.000
_cell.length_c   1.000
_cell.angle_alpha   90.00
_cell.angle_beta   90.00
_cell.angle_gamma   90.00
#
_symmetry.space_group_name_H-M   'P 1'
#
loop_
_entity.id
_entity.type
_entity.pdbx_description
1 polymer ?
#
loop_
_entity_poly.entity_id
_entity_poly.type
_entity_poly.pdbx_seq_one_letter_code
_entity_poly.pdbx_strand_id
1 'polypeptide(L)'
;SRPGGRSRNKRKSNPFSISQTPWSLPINNDNFIEPVSLEGVEKIHNTAMRILEDIGIEFINEEAKSILKKAGCKVDPNSDNVKMDRNWVMEMIKNAPQEFEIIPRNKKNKVIIGGRHMTFVNVSSPPNVMDLDRGRRPGDFESFKDLLKLTQFFNCIHVAGGYPVEPIDIHSSIRHLKCIYCLLYTSDAADEVLG
;
A
#
# COMPACT_ATOMS: atom_id res chain seq x y z
N SER A 1 -30.31 -9.05 54.81
CA SER A 1 -29.57 -8.13 53.91
C SER A 1 -29.35 -8.80 52.57
N ARG A 2 -29.92 -8.22 51.49
CA ARG A 2 -29.72 -8.67 50.11
C ARG A 2 -28.56 -7.90 49.50
N PRO A 3 -27.60 -8.54 48.80
CA PRO A 3 -26.59 -7.82 48.07
C PRO A 3 -27.16 -7.25 46.76
N GLY A 4 -27.00 -5.98 46.58
CA GLY A 4 -27.49 -5.25 45.41
C GLY A 4 -26.79 -5.70 44.12
N GLY A 5 -27.61 -6.12 43.15
CA GLY A 5 -27.15 -6.44 41.80
C GLY A 5 -26.60 -5.20 41.11
N ARG A 6 -25.33 -5.23 40.72
CA ARG A 6 -24.73 -4.23 39.84
C ARG A 6 -25.43 -4.29 38.48
N SER A 7 -26.28 -3.30 38.22
CA SER A 7 -26.82 -3.04 36.88
C SER A 7 -25.66 -2.87 35.90
N ARG A 8 -25.47 -3.86 35.02
CA ARG A 8 -24.60 -3.67 33.82
C ARG A 8 -25.27 -2.61 32.97
N ASN A 9 -24.73 -1.41 33.02
CA ASN A 9 -25.05 -0.37 32.01
C ASN A 9 -24.76 -0.98 30.63
N LYS A 10 -25.80 -1.46 29.94
CA LYS A 10 -25.71 -1.69 28.49
C LYS A 10 -25.39 -0.34 27.87
N ARG A 11 -24.15 -0.16 27.38
CA ARG A 11 -23.81 0.96 26.50
C ARG A 11 -24.89 0.97 25.42
N LYS A 12 -25.70 2.01 25.39
CA LYS A 12 -26.67 2.25 24.32
C LYS A 12 -25.82 2.32 23.03
N SER A 13 -26.00 1.35 22.15
CA SER A 13 -25.37 1.41 20.83
C SER A 13 -25.84 2.70 20.16
N ASN A 14 -24.89 3.51 19.71
CA ASN A 14 -25.21 4.69 18.93
C ASN A 14 -25.94 4.21 17.66
N PRO A 15 -27.18 4.62 17.38
CA PRO A 15 -27.95 4.13 16.23
C PRO A 15 -27.27 4.47 14.88
N PHE A 16 -26.28 5.33 14.88
CA PHE A 16 -25.46 5.69 13.71
C PHE A 16 -24.12 4.96 13.66
N SER A 17 -23.84 4.00 14.56
CA SER A 17 -22.60 3.23 14.49
C SER A 17 -22.72 2.13 13.44
N ILE A 18 -21.83 2.15 12.46
CA ILE A 18 -21.68 1.05 11.50
C ILE A 18 -21.13 -0.17 12.27
N SER A 19 -21.87 -1.28 12.21
CA SER A 19 -21.38 -2.54 12.77
C SER A 19 -20.22 -3.07 11.94
N GLN A 20 -19.08 -3.36 12.57
CA GLN A 20 -17.89 -3.88 11.91
C GLN A 20 -17.45 -5.19 12.58
N THR A 21 -16.89 -6.09 11.79
CA THR A 21 -16.14 -7.23 12.32
C THR A 21 -14.86 -6.72 13.01
N PRO A 22 -14.34 -7.45 14.02
CA PRO A 22 -13.04 -7.14 14.58
C PRO A 22 -11.96 -7.09 13.48
N TRP A 23 -10.97 -6.24 13.67
CA TRP A 23 -9.81 -6.19 12.79
C TRP A 23 -9.13 -7.56 12.74
N SER A 24 -8.90 -8.07 11.56
CA SER A 24 -8.21 -9.34 11.34
C SER A 24 -7.60 -9.35 9.94
N LEU A 25 -6.46 -10.01 9.77
CA LEU A 25 -5.84 -10.21 8.47
C LEU A 25 -6.39 -11.50 7.84
N PRO A 26 -7.23 -11.43 6.79
CA PRO A 26 -7.79 -12.62 6.17
C PRO A 26 -6.71 -13.48 5.51
N ILE A 27 -6.98 -14.79 5.49
CA ILE A 27 -6.16 -15.77 4.77
C ILE A 27 -6.99 -16.33 3.64
N ASN A 28 -6.46 -16.30 2.43
CA ASN A 28 -7.10 -16.94 1.28
C ASN A 28 -6.91 -18.45 1.34
N ASN A 29 -7.98 -19.17 1.59
CA ASN A 29 -8.00 -20.63 1.62
C ASN A 29 -8.41 -21.24 0.27
N ASP A 30 -8.88 -20.43 -0.65
CA ASP A 30 -9.31 -20.88 -1.97
C ASP A 30 -8.12 -21.13 -2.91
N ASN A 31 -8.36 -21.88 -3.96
CA ASN A 31 -7.39 -22.04 -5.02
C ASN A 31 -7.20 -20.73 -5.77
N PHE A 32 -5.95 -20.42 -6.14
CA PHE A 32 -5.69 -19.26 -6.98
C PHE A 32 -6.30 -19.45 -8.37
N ILE A 33 -6.90 -18.37 -8.88
CA ILE A 33 -7.35 -18.32 -10.27
C ILE A 33 -6.13 -18.00 -11.14
N GLU A 34 -5.80 -18.92 -12.05
CA GLU A 34 -4.67 -18.79 -12.98
C GLU A 34 -5.21 -18.51 -14.39
N PRO A 35 -5.43 -17.23 -14.77
CA PRO A 35 -6.05 -16.89 -16.07
C PRO A 35 -5.10 -17.11 -17.24
N VAL A 36 -3.79 -17.25 -16.98
CA VAL A 36 -2.74 -17.48 -17.99
C VAL A 36 -2.15 -18.86 -17.79
N SER A 37 -1.99 -19.63 -18.87
CA SER A 37 -1.34 -20.93 -18.81
C SER A 37 0.13 -20.83 -18.38
N LEU A 38 0.68 -21.89 -17.82
CA LEU A 38 2.09 -21.95 -17.43
C LEU A 38 3.02 -21.57 -18.60
N GLU A 39 2.77 -22.10 -19.81
CA GLU A 39 3.51 -21.71 -21.02
C GLU A 39 3.42 -20.21 -21.31
N GLY A 40 2.25 -19.60 -21.08
CA GLY A 40 2.05 -18.16 -21.23
C GLY A 40 2.89 -17.36 -20.23
N VAL A 41 2.93 -17.79 -18.96
CA VAL A 41 3.75 -17.18 -17.90
C VAL A 41 5.23 -17.31 -18.26
N GLU A 42 5.68 -18.48 -18.72
CA GLU A 42 7.07 -18.70 -19.15
C GLU A 42 7.47 -17.80 -20.33
N LYS A 43 6.58 -17.63 -21.32
CA LYS A 43 6.82 -16.71 -22.44
C LYS A 43 6.96 -15.26 -21.97
N ILE A 44 6.10 -14.80 -21.06
CA ILE A 44 6.16 -13.46 -20.47
C ILE A 44 7.50 -13.29 -19.74
N HIS A 45 7.85 -14.25 -18.88
CA HIS A 45 9.10 -14.23 -18.13
C HIS A 45 10.32 -14.18 -19.05
N ASN A 46 10.40 -15.07 -20.04
CA ASN A 46 11.51 -15.12 -20.99
C ASN A 46 11.63 -13.83 -21.81
N THR A 47 10.50 -13.24 -22.18
CA THR A 47 10.49 -11.95 -22.89
C THR A 47 10.99 -10.81 -22.00
N ALA A 48 10.57 -10.77 -20.74
CA ALA A 48 11.07 -9.79 -19.77
C ALA A 48 12.59 -9.92 -19.58
N MET A 49 13.09 -11.15 -19.43
CA MET A 49 14.54 -11.39 -19.31
C MET A 49 15.29 -10.92 -20.56
N ARG A 50 14.78 -11.21 -21.77
CA ARG A 50 15.39 -10.73 -23.03
C ARG A 50 15.40 -9.20 -23.14
N ILE A 51 14.35 -8.53 -22.65
CA ILE A 51 14.34 -7.06 -22.60
C ILE A 51 15.50 -6.56 -21.73
N LEU A 52 15.70 -7.15 -20.56
CA LEU A 52 16.79 -6.75 -19.65
C LEU A 52 18.18 -7.07 -20.22
N GLU A 53 18.35 -8.21 -20.93
CA GLU A 53 19.64 -8.66 -21.48
C GLU A 53 19.99 -7.98 -22.81
N ASP A 54 19.03 -7.94 -23.75
CA ASP A 54 19.29 -7.56 -25.14
C ASP A 54 19.08 -6.05 -25.36
N ILE A 55 18.04 -5.47 -24.76
CA ILE A 55 17.66 -4.08 -24.91
C ILE A 55 18.26 -3.23 -23.78
N GLY A 56 18.02 -3.62 -22.51
CA GLY A 56 18.42 -2.88 -21.33
C GLY A 56 17.39 -1.85 -20.88
N ILE A 57 17.73 -1.12 -19.84
CA ILE A 57 16.93 -0.03 -19.25
C ILE A 57 17.82 1.21 -19.12
N GLU A 58 17.27 2.40 -19.39
CA GLU A 58 17.93 3.66 -19.19
C GLU A 58 17.90 4.10 -17.73
N PHE A 59 19.07 4.35 -17.15
CA PHE A 59 19.27 4.87 -15.80
C PHE A 59 19.93 6.24 -15.89
N ILE A 60 19.14 7.30 -15.75
CA ILE A 60 19.60 8.69 -15.84
C ILE A 60 20.54 9.07 -14.68
N ASN A 61 20.42 8.39 -13.53
CA ASN A 61 21.20 8.70 -12.33
C ASN A 61 22.57 8.00 -12.37
N GLU A 62 23.66 8.80 -12.29
CA GLU A 62 25.04 8.30 -12.33
C GLU A 62 25.39 7.38 -11.16
N GLU A 63 24.87 7.65 -9.97
CA GLU A 63 25.10 6.80 -8.79
C GLU A 63 24.46 5.42 -9.00
N ALA A 64 23.25 5.36 -9.52
CA ALA A 64 22.58 4.10 -9.84
C ALA A 64 23.38 3.29 -10.87
N LYS A 65 23.87 3.92 -11.95
CA LYS A 65 24.74 3.27 -12.94
C LYS A 65 26.03 2.73 -12.31
N SER A 66 26.63 3.50 -11.41
CA SER A 66 27.85 3.07 -10.69
C SER A 66 27.58 1.84 -9.80
N ILE A 67 26.46 1.81 -9.10
CA ILE A 67 26.07 0.65 -8.26
C ILE A 67 25.84 -0.57 -9.13
N LEU A 68 25.07 -0.44 -10.22
CA LEU A 68 24.77 -1.54 -11.13
C LEU A 68 26.04 -2.07 -11.82
N LYS A 69 26.98 -1.19 -12.22
CA LYS A 69 28.28 -1.57 -12.78
C LYS A 69 29.11 -2.36 -11.78
N LYS A 70 29.16 -1.94 -10.51
CA LYS A 70 29.86 -2.67 -9.45
C LYS A 70 29.24 -4.03 -9.17
N ALA A 71 27.93 -4.14 -9.36
CA ALA A 71 27.17 -5.38 -9.22
C ALA A 71 27.31 -6.32 -10.43
N GLY A 72 28.05 -5.95 -11.48
CA GLY A 72 28.33 -6.78 -12.63
C GLY A 72 27.43 -6.55 -13.84
N CYS A 73 26.55 -5.55 -13.81
CA CYS A 73 25.73 -5.17 -14.97
C CYS A 73 26.58 -4.47 -16.06
N LYS A 74 26.15 -4.62 -17.31
CA LYS A 74 26.78 -3.96 -18.45
C LYS A 74 26.24 -2.54 -18.63
N VAL A 75 27.01 -1.54 -18.22
CA VAL A 75 26.67 -0.12 -18.40
C VAL A 75 27.31 0.37 -19.69
N ASP A 76 26.51 0.94 -20.59
CA ASP A 76 27.01 1.57 -21.81
C ASP A 76 27.75 2.86 -21.47
N PRO A 77 29.01 3.04 -21.89
CA PRO A 77 29.78 4.24 -21.59
C PRO A 77 29.28 5.50 -22.36
N ASN A 78 28.50 5.31 -23.42
CA ASN A 78 28.04 6.39 -24.30
C ASN A 78 26.55 6.71 -24.14
N SER A 79 25.85 6.01 -23.27
CA SER A 79 24.42 6.22 -23.02
C SER A 79 24.06 5.88 -21.58
N ASP A 80 22.82 6.13 -21.20
CA ASP A 80 22.29 5.78 -19.88
C ASP A 80 21.82 4.33 -19.79
N ASN A 81 22.06 3.53 -20.85
CA ASN A 81 21.56 2.18 -20.96
C ASN A 81 22.37 1.21 -20.09
N VAL A 82 21.65 0.36 -19.36
CA VAL A 82 22.20 -0.72 -18.55
C VAL A 82 21.53 -2.03 -18.93
N LYS A 83 22.33 -3.02 -19.29
CA LYS A 83 21.88 -4.39 -19.56
C LYS A 83 22.20 -5.30 -18.38
N MET A 84 21.28 -6.18 -18.06
CA MET A 84 21.35 -7.07 -16.90
C MET A 84 21.26 -8.51 -17.37
N ASP A 85 22.26 -9.32 -17.01
CA ASP A 85 22.24 -10.76 -17.28
C ASP A 85 21.09 -11.44 -16.51
N ARG A 86 20.36 -12.36 -17.16
CA ARG A 86 19.20 -13.03 -16.55
C ARG A 86 19.55 -13.81 -15.30
N ASN A 87 20.71 -14.45 -15.25
CA ASN A 87 21.11 -15.22 -14.07
C ASN A 87 21.37 -14.29 -12.90
N TRP A 88 22.00 -13.14 -13.16
CA TRP A 88 22.20 -12.12 -12.16
C TRP A 88 20.86 -11.56 -11.63
N VAL A 89 19.90 -11.27 -12.53
CA VAL A 89 18.57 -10.83 -12.14
C VAL A 89 17.88 -11.86 -11.24
N MET A 90 17.93 -13.15 -11.64
CA MET A 90 17.32 -14.23 -10.87
C MET A 90 17.98 -14.43 -9.50
N GLU A 91 19.30 -14.25 -9.41
CA GLU A 91 20.03 -14.25 -8.14
C GLU A 91 19.59 -13.11 -7.21
N MET A 92 19.43 -11.91 -7.76
CA MET A 92 18.97 -10.76 -6.97
C MET A 92 17.54 -10.96 -6.45
N ILE A 93 16.64 -11.49 -7.28
CA ILE A 93 15.24 -11.78 -6.90
C ILE A 93 15.18 -12.82 -5.76
N LYS A 94 16.06 -13.81 -5.73
CA LYS A 94 16.10 -14.81 -4.64
C LYS A 94 16.33 -14.20 -3.25
N ASN A 95 16.93 -13.01 -3.17
CA ASN A 95 17.15 -12.32 -1.91
C ASN A 95 15.86 -11.66 -1.35
N ALA A 96 14.82 -11.53 -2.17
CA ALA A 96 13.54 -10.98 -1.70
C ALA A 96 12.82 -12.02 -0.81
N PRO A 97 12.38 -11.65 0.39
CA PRO A 97 11.63 -12.55 1.25
C PRO A 97 10.27 -12.89 0.62
N GLN A 98 9.82 -14.14 0.77
CA GLN A 98 8.50 -14.57 0.31
C GLN A 98 7.37 -13.97 1.17
N GLU A 99 7.67 -13.71 2.43
CA GLU A 99 6.75 -13.05 3.37
C GLU A 99 7.54 -12.07 4.22
N PHE A 100 6.93 -10.94 4.57
CA PHE A 100 7.47 -10.00 5.54
C PHE A 100 6.36 -9.34 6.35
N GLU A 101 6.74 -8.80 7.50
CA GLU A 101 5.82 -8.15 8.43
C GLU A 101 5.96 -6.63 8.37
N ILE A 102 4.82 -5.94 8.34
CA ILE A 102 4.74 -4.51 8.61
C ILE A 102 4.19 -4.35 10.03
N ILE A 103 4.99 -3.75 10.91
CA ILE A 103 4.62 -3.52 12.30
C ILE A 103 4.16 -2.07 12.44
N PRO A 104 2.84 -1.82 12.55
CA PRO A 104 2.32 -0.49 12.77
C PRO A 104 2.57 -0.03 14.22
N ARG A 105 2.23 1.23 14.53
CA ARG A 105 2.30 1.78 15.88
C ARG A 105 1.49 0.91 16.86
N ASN A 106 0.24 0.58 16.51
CA ASN A 106 -0.54 -0.43 17.23
C ASN A 106 -0.09 -1.84 16.81
N LYS A 107 0.80 -2.45 17.58
CA LYS A 107 1.38 -3.77 17.30
C LYS A 107 0.35 -4.91 17.18
N LYS A 108 -0.89 -4.70 17.66
CA LYS A 108 -1.97 -5.69 17.52
C LYS A 108 -2.47 -5.80 16.07
N ASN A 109 -2.27 -4.74 15.29
CA ASN A 109 -2.70 -4.65 13.90
C ASN A 109 -1.54 -4.95 12.93
N LYS A 110 -0.65 -5.86 13.31
CA LYS A 110 0.45 -6.32 12.46
C LYS A 110 -0.06 -6.87 11.14
N VAL A 111 0.54 -6.44 10.05
CA VAL A 111 0.21 -6.87 8.69
C VAL A 111 1.29 -7.79 8.16
N ILE A 112 0.89 -8.89 7.53
CA ILE A 112 1.80 -9.82 6.84
C ILE A 112 1.58 -9.66 5.34
N ILE A 113 2.64 -9.42 4.61
CA ILE A 113 2.62 -9.32 3.14
C ILE A 113 3.27 -10.58 2.58
N GLY A 114 2.56 -11.28 1.74
CA GLY A 114 3.02 -12.51 1.11
C GLY A 114 2.22 -13.74 1.50
N GLY A 115 2.59 -14.89 0.99
CA GLY A 115 1.91 -16.16 1.22
C GLY A 115 0.44 -16.11 0.81
N ARG A 116 -0.41 -16.55 1.71
CA ARG A 116 -1.87 -16.56 1.53
C ARG A 116 -2.58 -15.41 2.26
N HIS A 117 -1.84 -14.50 2.88
CA HIS A 117 -2.42 -13.37 3.59
C HIS A 117 -2.99 -12.33 2.61
N MET A 118 -4.19 -11.82 2.94
CA MET A 118 -4.88 -10.82 2.14
C MET A 118 -4.83 -9.47 2.86
N THR A 119 -4.13 -8.52 2.26
CA THR A 119 -4.02 -7.16 2.79
C THR A 119 -4.82 -6.21 1.91
N PHE A 120 -5.86 -5.60 2.47
CA PHE A 120 -6.66 -4.60 1.79
C PHE A 120 -6.08 -3.21 2.02
N VAL A 121 -5.97 -2.46 0.93
CA VAL A 121 -5.35 -1.14 0.86
C VAL A 121 -6.33 -0.19 0.19
N ASN A 122 -6.39 1.07 0.62
CA ASN A 122 -7.20 2.06 -0.08
C ASN A 122 -6.63 2.34 -1.48
N VAL A 123 -7.48 2.83 -2.37
CA VAL A 123 -7.05 3.32 -3.69
C VAL A 123 -6.02 4.44 -3.52
N SER A 124 -5.01 4.46 -4.38
CA SER A 124 -3.93 5.44 -4.33
C SER A 124 -4.01 6.43 -5.49
N SER A 125 -3.94 7.70 -5.15
CA SER A 125 -3.78 8.86 -6.06
C SER A 125 -4.84 9.02 -7.18
N PRO A 126 -6.14 8.72 -6.97
CA PRO A 126 -7.13 9.11 -7.96
C PRO A 126 -7.24 10.65 -8.01
N PRO A 127 -7.42 11.24 -9.21
CA PRO A 127 -7.51 12.70 -9.38
C PRO A 127 -8.85 13.29 -8.96
N ASN A 128 -9.88 12.43 -8.82
CA ASN A 128 -11.24 12.86 -8.51
C ASN A 128 -11.78 12.09 -7.31
N VAL A 129 -12.70 12.74 -6.60
CA VAL A 129 -13.52 12.19 -5.52
C VAL A 129 -14.99 12.25 -5.92
N MET A 130 -15.81 11.36 -5.37
CA MET A 130 -17.24 11.34 -5.55
C MET A 130 -17.94 11.07 -4.22
N ASP A 131 -18.99 11.82 -3.93
CA ASP A 131 -19.92 11.55 -2.85
C ASP A 131 -21.37 11.75 -3.32
N LEU A 132 -22.34 11.36 -2.49
CA LEU A 132 -23.76 11.42 -2.85
C LEU A 132 -24.31 12.85 -2.91
N ASP A 133 -23.73 13.79 -2.14
CA ASP A 133 -24.26 15.14 -2.02
C ASP A 133 -23.73 16.06 -3.13
N ARG A 134 -22.46 15.94 -3.47
CA ARG A 134 -21.73 16.84 -4.38
C ARG A 134 -21.36 16.19 -5.72
N GLY A 135 -21.61 14.88 -5.88
CA GLY A 135 -21.23 14.15 -7.08
C GLY A 135 -19.72 14.07 -7.29
N ARG A 136 -19.32 13.79 -8.56
CA ARG A 136 -17.91 13.71 -8.95
C ARG A 136 -17.31 15.11 -9.09
N ARG A 137 -16.16 15.31 -8.45
CA ARG A 137 -15.38 16.55 -8.50
C ARG A 137 -13.87 16.28 -8.39
N PRO A 138 -13.02 17.24 -8.76
CA PRO A 138 -11.59 17.16 -8.49
C PRO A 138 -11.31 16.96 -7.00
N GLY A 139 -10.25 16.24 -6.68
CA GLY A 139 -9.81 16.03 -5.30
C GLY A 139 -9.34 17.34 -4.65
N ASP A 140 -9.68 17.53 -3.41
CA ASP A 140 -9.25 18.64 -2.55
C ASP A 140 -8.67 18.10 -1.22
N PHE A 141 -8.04 18.97 -0.44
CA PHE A 141 -7.41 18.57 0.81
C PHE A 141 -8.42 18.14 1.88
N GLU A 142 -9.64 18.69 1.86
CA GLU A 142 -10.71 18.25 2.77
C GLU A 142 -11.14 16.83 2.45
N SER A 143 -11.39 16.51 1.18
CA SER A 143 -11.72 15.16 0.73
C SER A 143 -10.58 14.17 1.03
N PHE A 144 -9.33 14.60 0.90
CA PHE A 144 -8.15 13.81 1.29
C PHE A 144 -8.23 13.43 2.78
N LYS A 145 -8.47 14.41 3.67
CA LYS A 145 -8.58 14.16 5.11
C LYS A 145 -9.75 13.24 5.46
N ASP A 146 -10.90 13.44 4.82
CA ASP A 146 -12.09 12.65 5.11
C ASP A 146 -11.93 11.19 4.66
N LEU A 147 -11.36 10.97 3.48
CA LEU A 147 -11.05 9.62 2.99
C LEU A 147 -9.97 8.94 3.85
N LEU A 148 -9.02 9.71 4.38
CA LEU A 148 -8.01 9.16 5.28
C LEU A 148 -8.61 8.73 6.62
N LYS A 149 -9.55 9.54 7.20
CA LYS A 149 -10.31 9.15 8.39
C LYS A 149 -11.13 7.89 8.15
N LEU A 150 -11.78 7.77 6.99
CA LEU A 150 -12.51 6.55 6.62
C LEU A 150 -11.58 5.34 6.50
N THR A 151 -10.40 5.50 5.92
CA THR A 151 -9.38 4.43 5.85
C THR A 151 -9.00 3.92 7.24
N GLN A 152 -8.87 4.81 8.22
CA GLN A 152 -8.56 4.43 9.60
C GLN A 152 -9.78 3.89 10.37
N PHE A 153 -10.96 4.34 10.03
CA PHE A 153 -12.19 3.94 10.69
C PHE A 153 -12.58 2.49 10.36
N PHE A 154 -12.36 2.04 9.11
CA PHE A 154 -12.80 0.73 8.67
C PHE A 154 -11.78 -0.37 9.00
N ASN A 155 -12.20 -1.33 9.82
CA ASN A 155 -11.39 -2.51 10.19
C ASN A 155 -11.01 -3.41 9.00
N CYS A 156 -11.71 -3.30 7.87
CA CYS A 156 -11.41 -4.04 6.65
C CYS A 156 -10.31 -3.40 5.79
N ILE A 157 -9.84 -2.20 6.12
CA ILE A 157 -8.70 -1.56 5.44
C ILE A 157 -7.49 -1.67 6.36
N HIS A 158 -6.48 -2.42 5.92
CA HIS A 158 -5.33 -2.77 6.75
C HIS A 158 -4.18 -1.77 6.63
N VAL A 159 -4.04 -1.13 5.47
CA VAL A 159 -2.93 -0.22 5.16
C VAL A 159 -3.44 1.00 4.40
N ALA A 160 -2.96 2.17 4.77
CA ALA A 160 -3.11 3.37 3.96
C ALA A 160 -2.02 3.36 2.87
N GLY A 161 -2.40 2.99 1.64
CA GLY A 161 -1.49 2.73 0.53
C GLY A 161 -1.15 3.95 -0.32
N GLY A 162 -1.17 5.15 0.25
CA GLY A 162 -0.88 6.39 -0.47
C GLY A 162 -2.02 7.40 -0.34
N TYR A 163 -2.06 8.39 -1.22
CA TYR A 163 -3.10 9.43 -1.18
C TYR A 163 -4.46 8.85 -1.58
N PRO A 164 -5.47 8.81 -0.72
CA PRO A 164 -6.79 8.31 -1.08
C PRO A 164 -7.47 9.15 -2.16
N VAL A 165 -7.06 10.38 -2.33
CA VAL A 165 -7.35 11.26 -3.47
C VAL A 165 -6.23 12.29 -3.59
N GLU A 166 -5.92 12.73 -4.80
CA GLU A 166 -4.91 13.77 -5.04
C GLU A 166 -5.48 15.15 -4.68
N PRO A 167 -4.95 15.87 -3.65
CA PRO A 167 -5.42 17.21 -3.29
C PRO A 167 -4.84 18.26 -4.23
N ILE A 168 -5.50 18.53 -5.35
CA ILE A 168 -5.01 19.42 -6.40
C ILE A 168 -5.14 20.91 -6.07
N ASP A 169 -5.88 21.25 -5.02
CA ASP A 169 -5.97 22.60 -4.44
C ASP A 169 -4.69 23.02 -3.72
N ILE A 170 -3.76 22.09 -3.47
CA ILE A 170 -2.45 22.36 -2.92
C ILE A 170 -1.42 22.35 -4.02
N HIS A 171 -0.55 23.38 -4.08
CA HIS A 171 0.53 23.45 -5.05
C HIS A 171 1.45 22.23 -4.98
N SER A 172 1.83 21.67 -6.13
CA SER A 172 2.58 20.41 -6.24
C SER A 172 3.89 20.39 -5.44
N SER A 173 4.59 21.55 -5.35
CA SER A 173 5.88 21.65 -4.63
C SER A 173 5.78 21.40 -3.12
N ILE A 174 4.61 21.63 -2.49
CA ILE A 174 4.41 21.48 -1.04
C ILE A 174 3.34 20.44 -0.70
N ARG A 175 2.65 19.90 -1.71
CA ARG A 175 1.54 18.96 -1.52
C ARG A 175 1.95 17.75 -0.69
N HIS A 176 3.05 17.12 -1.06
CA HIS A 176 3.58 15.96 -0.36
C HIS A 176 3.88 16.24 1.11
N LEU A 177 4.44 17.40 1.45
CA LEU A 177 4.72 17.78 2.83
C LEU A 177 3.43 17.92 3.65
N LYS A 178 2.41 18.58 3.09
CA LYS A 178 1.12 18.73 3.76
C LYS A 178 0.39 17.39 3.94
N CYS A 179 0.44 16.51 2.94
CA CYS A 179 -0.17 15.19 3.01
C CYS A 179 0.53 14.30 4.03
N ILE A 180 1.87 14.27 4.06
CA ILE A 180 2.63 13.51 5.05
C ILE A 180 2.38 14.05 6.45
N TYR A 181 2.40 15.37 6.64
CA TYR A 181 2.08 15.99 7.94
C TYR A 181 0.68 15.58 8.42
N CYS A 182 -0.32 15.64 7.53
CA CYS A 182 -1.68 15.21 7.85
C CYS A 182 -1.74 13.72 8.25
N LEU A 183 -1.05 12.85 7.50
CA LEU A 183 -0.95 11.42 7.80
C LEU A 183 -0.40 11.17 9.21
N LEU A 184 0.73 11.80 9.54
CA LEU A 184 1.38 11.64 10.84
C LEU A 184 0.50 12.16 11.97
N TYR A 185 -0.12 13.33 11.79
CA TYR A 185 -0.96 13.96 12.82
C TYR A 185 -2.29 13.22 13.02
N THR A 186 -2.91 12.73 11.94
CA THR A 186 -4.19 12.00 12.02
C THR A 186 -4.00 10.64 12.68
N SER A 187 -2.87 9.99 12.47
CA SER A 187 -2.55 8.72 13.13
C SER A 187 -2.32 8.86 14.64
N ASP A 188 -1.86 10.03 15.11
CA ASP A 188 -1.71 10.32 16.54
C ASP A 188 -3.06 10.61 17.20
N ALA A 189 -3.94 11.38 16.53
CA ALA A 189 -5.24 11.74 17.06
C ALA A 189 -6.21 10.54 17.14
N ALA A 190 -6.07 9.53 16.29
CA ALA A 190 -6.89 8.33 16.34
C ALA A 190 -6.60 7.46 17.58
N ASP A 191 -5.37 7.45 18.08
CA ASP A 191 -5.00 6.71 19.28
C ASP A 191 -5.51 7.39 20.58
N GLU A 192 -5.72 8.71 20.58
CA GLU A 192 -6.27 9.44 21.73
C GLU A 192 -7.81 9.36 21.85
N VAL A 193 -8.50 9.12 20.74
CA VAL A 193 -9.99 9.06 20.72
C VAL A 193 -10.55 7.67 20.98
N LEU A 194 -9.72 6.63 20.85
CA LEU A 194 -10.11 5.22 21.03
C LEU A 194 -9.52 4.58 22.30
N GLY A 195 -8.94 5.38 23.19
CA GLY A 195 -8.47 4.99 24.52
C GLY A 195 -9.59 4.82 25.55
#